data_708ef476a5a975173cbab4565cf99be8
#
_entry.id   708ef476a5a975173cbab4565cf99be8
#
_cell.length_a   1.000
_cell.length_b   1.000
_cell.length_c   1.000
_cell.angle_alpha   90.00
_cell.angle_beta   90.00
_cell.angle_gamma   90.00
#
_symmetry.space_group_name_H-M   'P 1'
#
loop_
_entity.id
_entity.type
_entity.pdbx_description
1 polymer ?
#
loop_
_entity_poly.entity_id
_entity_poly.type
_entity_poly.pdbx_seq_one_letter_code
_entity_poly.pdbx_strand_id
1 'polypeptide(L)'
;RAATEIARLPDAVVAELSSLPYVYRPALRIALSQSADGTWNHSMLGVPSKSSADFAGVGTVPAVRRLLEYGWDRESPPLALARRILFRLLAEDNDPAYLYELGVKAKDEDAVRRGRLLLREAAAAALAQAGYEADPRLRGAARRILERIDSYLNSPLAEKPWMRVGNVHVLAPEATPPSFHALTMLAHMPIFRNENYSEVERIYAYVSQPHPRQDSQQLVGKKIVDMPHFILGDRLPHRNAVESDIPFALMWLET
;
A
#
# COMPACT_ATOMS: atom_id res chain seq x y z
N ARG A 1 5.73 13.77 -14.12
CA ARG A 1 4.93 14.36 -13.05
C ARG A 1 5.35 15.81 -12.74
N ALA A 2 6.59 16.08 -12.33
CA ALA A 2 7.01 17.46 -12.04
C ALA A 2 6.75 18.40 -13.23
N ALA A 3 7.01 17.97 -14.46
CA ALA A 3 6.77 18.75 -15.66
C ALA A 3 5.28 18.98 -15.95
N THR A 4 4.43 17.99 -15.69
CA THR A 4 2.98 18.05 -15.97
C THR A 4 2.18 18.65 -14.81
N GLU A 5 2.41 18.17 -13.59
CA GLU A 5 1.56 18.48 -12.43
C GLU A 5 2.03 19.74 -11.68
N ILE A 6 3.34 20.01 -11.63
CA ILE A 6 3.91 21.16 -10.91
C ILE A 6 4.22 22.30 -11.86
N ALA A 7 5.06 22.06 -12.87
CA ALA A 7 5.49 23.10 -13.80
C ALA A 7 4.47 23.41 -14.91
N ARG A 8 3.46 22.53 -15.12
CA ARG A 8 2.40 22.66 -16.13
C ARG A 8 2.95 23.03 -17.51
N LEU A 9 4.03 22.33 -17.91
CA LEU A 9 4.67 22.57 -19.19
C LEU A 9 3.75 22.11 -20.35
N PRO A 10 3.87 22.77 -21.53
CA PRO A 10 3.13 22.34 -22.72
C PRO A 10 3.43 20.88 -23.09
N ASP A 11 2.45 20.17 -23.65
CA ASP A 11 2.56 18.74 -23.99
C ASP A 11 3.75 18.44 -24.92
N ALA A 12 4.07 19.33 -25.85
CA ALA A 12 5.23 19.19 -26.73
C ALA A 12 6.55 19.11 -25.93
N VAL A 13 6.71 19.96 -24.90
CA VAL A 13 7.91 19.96 -24.04
C VAL A 13 7.90 18.71 -23.15
N VAL A 14 6.74 18.30 -22.64
CA VAL A 14 6.60 17.07 -21.85
C VAL A 14 7.00 15.85 -22.70
N ALA A 15 6.62 15.81 -23.97
CA ALA A 15 6.99 14.73 -24.89
C ALA A 15 8.51 14.63 -25.10
N GLU A 16 9.21 15.75 -25.22
CA GLU A 16 10.68 15.77 -25.30
C GLU A 16 11.36 15.21 -24.03
N LEU A 17 10.74 15.40 -22.87
CA LEU A 17 11.24 14.92 -21.58
C LEU A 17 10.89 13.44 -21.31
N SER A 18 10.09 12.81 -22.15
CA SER A 18 9.54 11.45 -21.94
C SER A 18 10.63 10.37 -21.83
N SER A 19 11.81 10.57 -22.41
CA SER A 19 12.94 9.64 -22.34
C SER A 19 13.77 9.75 -21.05
N LEU A 20 13.70 10.88 -20.33
CA LEU A 20 14.54 11.13 -19.15
C LEU A 20 14.38 10.10 -18.03
N PRO A 21 13.16 9.60 -17.72
CA PRO A 21 12.98 8.55 -16.72
C PRO A 21 13.81 7.29 -16.99
N TYR A 22 14.02 6.95 -18.26
CA TYR A 22 14.71 5.73 -18.69
C TYR A 22 16.25 5.84 -18.70
N VAL A 23 16.80 7.04 -18.51
CA VAL A 23 18.25 7.26 -18.35
C VAL A 23 18.64 7.62 -16.92
N TYR A 24 17.66 7.77 -16.02
CA TYR A 24 17.89 8.08 -14.62
C TYR A 24 18.46 6.85 -13.88
N ARG A 25 19.73 6.94 -13.46
CA ARG A 25 20.48 5.82 -12.89
C ARG A 25 19.76 5.08 -11.74
N PRO A 26 19.16 5.75 -10.73
CA PRO A 26 18.46 5.03 -9.67
C PRO A 26 17.28 4.21 -10.19
N ALA A 27 16.51 4.71 -11.13
CA ALA A 27 15.40 3.99 -11.74
C ALA A 27 15.89 2.77 -12.54
N LEU A 28 16.95 2.96 -13.35
CA LEU A 28 17.58 1.86 -14.08
C LEU A 28 18.06 0.73 -13.16
N ARG A 29 18.69 1.07 -12.02
CA ARG A 29 19.15 0.07 -11.05
C ARG A 29 17.98 -0.75 -10.48
N ILE A 30 16.88 -0.10 -10.14
CA ILE A 30 15.67 -0.81 -9.71
C ILE A 30 15.16 -1.70 -10.85
N ALA A 31 15.02 -1.20 -12.06
CA ALA A 31 14.50 -1.97 -13.18
C ALA A 31 15.38 -3.19 -13.50
N LEU A 32 16.71 -3.03 -13.50
CA LEU A 32 17.67 -4.10 -13.80
C LEU A 32 17.80 -5.14 -12.67
N SER A 33 17.38 -4.82 -11.45
CA SER A 33 17.39 -5.78 -10.32
C SER A 33 16.14 -6.66 -10.26
N GLN A 34 15.21 -6.53 -11.23
CA GLN A 34 14.02 -7.38 -11.29
C GLN A 34 14.39 -8.83 -11.63
N SER A 35 13.81 -9.76 -10.89
CA SER A 35 13.92 -11.18 -11.16
C SER A 35 13.09 -11.60 -12.39
N ALA A 36 13.43 -12.72 -13.01
CA ALA A 36 12.73 -13.22 -14.21
C ALA A 36 11.24 -13.51 -13.98
N ASP A 37 10.84 -13.79 -12.74
CA ASP A 37 9.45 -13.95 -12.33
C ASP A 37 8.67 -12.63 -12.20
N GLY A 38 9.32 -11.49 -12.39
CA GLY A 38 8.73 -10.16 -12.28
C GLY A 38 8.72 -9.58 -10.87
N THR A 39 9.34 -10.25 -9.90
CA THR A 39 9.49 -9.76 -8.52
C THR A 39 10.82 -9.07 -8.28
N TRP A 40 10.96 -8.44 -7.12
CA TRP A 40 12.23 -7.92 -6.61
C TRP A 40 12.58 -8.60 -5.29
N ASN A 41 13.80 -9.12 -5.21
CA ASN A 41 14.37 -9.77 -4.02
C ASN A 41 13.49 -10.87 -3.40
N HIS A 42 12.63 -11.51 -4.17
CA HIS A 42 11.64 -12.48 -3.67
C HIS A 42 10.89 -11.95 -2.43
N SER A 43 10.55 -10.67 -2.46
CA SER A 43 9.77 -9.98 -1.43
C SER A 43 8.70 -9.12 -2.09
N MET A 44 7.55 -9.00 -1.42
CA MET A 44 6.47 -8.12 -1.87
C MET A 44 6.56 -6.74 -1.21
N LEU A 45 6.87 -6.69 0.09
CA LEU A 45 6.80 -5.48 0.92
C LEU A 45 8.16 -4.99 1.40
N GLY A 46 9.25 -5.69 1.10
CA GLY A 46 10.59 -5.36 1.58
C GLY A 46 10.94 -3.89 1.31
N VAL A 47 11.34 -3.17 2.37
CA VAL A 47 11.80 -1.79 2.31
C VAL A 47 13.31 -1.78 2.53
N PRO A 48 14.11 -1.16 1.66
CA PRO A 48 15.54 -1.07 1.85
C PRO A 48 15.88 -0.39 3.17
N SER A 49 16.86 -0.89 3.90
CA SER A 49 17.36 -0.16 5.07
C SER A 49 18.02 1.16 4.65
N LYS A 50 17.98 2.16 5.52
CA LYS A 50 18.64 3.47 5.26
C LYS A 50 20.15 3.35 5.00
N SER A 51 20.76 2.27 5.48
CA SER A 51 22.17 1.94 5.28
C SER A 51 22.43 1.07 4.04
N SER A 52 21.38 0.58 3.35
CA SER A 52 21.58 -0.24 2.17
C SER A 52 21.97 0.61 0.97
N ALA A 53 23.07 0.22 0.32
CA ALA A 53 23.43 0.80 -0.97
C ALA A 53 22.42 0.36 -2.05
N ASP A 54 22.11 1.26 -2.96
CA ASP A 54 21.50 0.94 -4.24
C ASP A 54 20.17 0.17 -4.20
N PHE A 55 19.27 0.48 -3.23
CA PHE A 55 17.95 -0.19 -3.10
C PHE A 55 18.04 -1.70 -2.83
N ALA A 56 19.15 -2.19 -2.29
CA ALA A 56 19.26 -3.58 -1.88
C ALA A 56 18.15 -3.94 -0.88
N GLY A 57 17.40 -5.01 -1.16
CA GLY A 57 16.28 -5.45 -0.34
C GLY A 57 14.92 -4.80 -0.66
N VAL A 58 14.83 -3.97 -1.72
CA VAL A 58 13.53 -3.44 -2.17
C VAL A 58 12.60 -4.57 -2.61
N GLY A 59 11.37 -4.58 -2.11
CA GLY A 59 10.33 -5.51 -2.54
C GLY A 59 9.58 -5.05 -3.78
N THR A 60 8.72 -5.92 -4.29
CA THR A 60 7.99 -5.71 -5.55
C THR A 60 7.09 -4.48 -5.52
N VAL A 61 6.27 -4.31 -4.48
CA VAL A 61 5.37 -3.15 -4.36
C VAL A 61 6.15 -1.84 -4.26
N PRO A 62 7.15 -1.68 -3.37
CA PRO A 62 7.95 -0.47 -3.33
C PRO A 62 8.73 -0.20 -4.62
N ALA A 63 9.24 -1.23 -5.30
CA ALA A 63 9.93 -1.07 -6.58
C ALA A 63 9.02 -0.53 -7.68
N VAL A 64 7.82 -1.14 -7.84
CA VAL A 64 6.79 -0.68 -8.79
C VAL A 64 6.42 0.77 -8.52
N ARG A 65 6.09 1.13 -7.27
CA ARG A 65 5.73 2.49 -6.89
C ARG A 65 6.85 3.47 -7.19
N ARG A 66 8.09 3.12 -6.86
CA ARG A 66 9.26 3.98 -7.10
C ARG A 66 9.52 4.20 -8.59
N LEU A 67 9.37 3.18 -9.44
CA LEU A 67 9.50 3.34 -10.90
C LEU A 67 8.42 4.26 -11.46
N LEU A 68 7.17 4.13 -11.00
CA LEU A 68 6.07 5.04 -11.37
C LEU A 68 6.35 6.49 -10.94
N GLU A 69 6.87 6.70 -9.73
CA GLU A 69 7.27 8.02 -9.22
C GLU A 69 8.39 8.65 -10.07
N TYR A 70 9.32 7.83 -10.55
CA TYR A 70 10.37 8.28 -11.48
C TYR A 70 9.86 8.54 -12.90
N GLY A 71 8.58 8.29 -13.18
CA GLY A 71 7.94 8.57 -14.45
C GLY A 71 8.03 7.45 -15.49
N TRP A 72 8.33 6.22 -15.07
CA TRP A 72 8.28 5.07 -15.97
C TRP A 72 6.83 4.80 -16.38
N ASP A 73 6.65 4.48 -17.65
CA ASP A 73 5.36 4.10 -18.18
C ASP A 73 4.92 2.74 -17.61
N ARG A 74 3.64 2.62 -17.25
CA ARG A 74 3.07 1.39 -16.69
C ARG A 74 3.15 0.17 -17.63
N GLU A 75 3.29 0.39 -18.92
CA GLU A 75 3.45 -0.66 -19.93
C GLU A 75 4.92 -1.01 -20.19
N SER A 76 5.88 -0.31 -19.55
CA SER A 76 7.29 -0.67 -19.62
C SER A 76 7.53 -2.11 -19.13
N PRO A 77 8.50 -2.86 -19.70
CA PRO A 77 8.66 -4.28 -19.42
C PRO A 77 8.71 -4.65 -17.93
N PRO A 78 9.45 -3.95 -17.05
CA PRO A 78 9.48 -4.29 -15.63
C PRO A 78 8.11 -4.14 -14.96
N LEU A 79 7.38 -3.04 -15.28
CA LEU A 79 6.07 -2.79 -14.69
C LEU A 79 5.01 -3.74 -15.26
N ALA A 80 5.07 -4.08 -16.52
CA ALA A 80 4.18 -5.05 -17.16
C ALA A 80 4.34 -6.47 -16.58
N LEU A 81 5.57 -6.89 -16.24
CA LEU A 81 5.81 -8.17 -15.58
C LEU A 81 5.26 -8.18 -14.15
N ALA A 82 5.60 -7.16 -13.36
CA ALA A 82 5.11 -7.04 -11.98
C ALA A 82 3.58 -6.97 -11.90
N ARG A 83 2.94 -6.23 -12.83
CA ARG A 83 1.48 -6.12 -12.92
C ARG A 83 0.78 -7.47 -12.89
N ARG A 84 1.32 -8.48 -13.58
CA ARG A 84 0.71 -9.82 -13.63
C ARG A 84 0.62 -10.44 -12.24
N ILE A 85 1.67 -10.30 -11.45
CA ILE A 85 1.71 -10.80 -10.06
C ILE A 85 0.74 -10.03 -9.19
N LEU A 86 0.77 -8.70 -9.27
CA LEU A 86 -0.10 -7.85 -8.46
C LEU A 86 -1.59 -8.15 -8.71
N PHE A 87 -2.00 -8.37 -9.96
CA PHE A 87 -3.38 -8.77 -10.26
C PHE A 87 -3.73 -10.17 -9.76
N ARG A 88 -2.79 -11.13 -9.79
CA ARG A 88 -3.03 -12.47 -9.21
C ARG A 88 -3.25 -12.39 -7.71
N LEU A 89 -2.47 -11.58 -6.99
CA LEU A 89 -2.65 -11.35 -5.56
C LEU A 89 -4.03 -10.79 -5.19
N LEU A 90 -4.71 -10.09 -6.11
CA LEU A 90 -6.09 -9.63 -5.89
C LEU A 90 -7.12 -10.74 -5.98
N ALA A 91 -6.86 -11.77 -6.77
CA ALA A 91 -7.82 -12.81 -7.15
C ALA A 91 -7.54 -14.19 -6.52
N GLU A 92 -6.28 -14.55 -6.35
CA GLU A 92 -5.85 -15.90 -6.01
C GLU A 92 -5.27 -15.98 -4.59
N ASP A 93 -5.87 -16.83 -3.74
CA ASP A 93 -5.40 -17.05 -2.37
C ASP A 93 -4.11 -17.87 -2.28
N ASN A 94 -3.80 -18.64 -3.33
CA ASN A 94 -2.71 -19.60 -3.38
C ASN A 94 -1.56 -19.16 -4.29
N ASP A 95 -1.45 -17.86 -4.63
CA ASP A 95 -0.35 -17.39 -5.44
C ASP A 95 1.00 -17.60 -4.73
N PRO A 96 2.02 -18.14 -5.40
CA PRO A 96 3.34 -18.35 -4.81
C PRO A 96 3.99 -17.10 -4.24
N ALA A 97 3.63 -15.90 -4.73
CA ALA A 97 4.15 -14.63 -4.22
C ALA A 97 3.80 -14.39 -2.74
N TYR A 98 2.73 -14.99 -2.21
CA TYR A 98 2.44 -14.94 -0.78
C TYR A 98 3.52 -15.62 0.08
N LEU A 99 4.19 -16.63 -0.47
CA LEU A 99 5.23 -17.36 0.26
C LEU A 99 6.47 -16.52 0.51
N TYR A 100 6.71 -15.47 -0.25
CA TYR A 100 7.85 -14.58 -0.04
C TYR A 100 7.78 -13.86 1.32
N GLU A 101 6.57 -13.50 1.76
CA GLU A 101 6.37 -12.82 3.05
C GLU A 101 5.90 -13.76 4.15
N LEU A 102 5.01 -14.70 3.83
CA LEU A 102 4.38 -15.56 4.84
C LEU A 102 5.21 -16.81 5.16
N GLY A 103 6.10 -17.21 4.26
CA GLY A 103 6.91 -18.42 4.38
C GLY A 103 6.11 -19.73 4.38
N VAL A 104 6.76 -20.82 3.98
CA VAL A 104 6.14 -22.16 3.87
C VAL A 104 5.70 -22.73 5.23
N LYS A 105 6.24 -22.23 6.34
CA LYS A 105 6.01 -22.73 7.70
C LYS A 105 5.02 -21.92 8.52
N ALA A 106 4.31 -20.98 7.93
CA ALA A 106 3.29 -20.22 8.65
C ALA A 106 2.14 -21.14 9.04
N LYS A 107 2.17 -21.61 10.30
CA LYS A 107 1.16 -22.52 10.87
C LYS A 107 -0.03 -21.80 11.49
N ASP A 108 0.10 -20.49 11.70
CA ASP A 108 -0.93 -19.66 12.31
C ASP A 108 -1.86 -19.14 11.20
N GLU A 109 -3.05 -19.71 11.11
CA GLU A 109 -4.04 -19.35 10.09
C GLU A 109 -4.45 -17.88 10.16
N ASP A 110 -4.52 -17.30 11.37
CA ASP A 110 -4.87 -15.89 11.55
C ASP A 110 -3.75 -14.96 11.03
N ALA A 111 -2.50 -15.28 11.32
CA ALA A 111 -1.35 -14.56 10.79
C ALA A 111 -1.30 -14.63 9.26
N VAL A 112 -1.56 -15.80 8.67
CA VAL A 112 -1.62 -16.00 7.21
C VAL A 112 -2.74 -15.17 6.60
N ARG A 113 -3.94 -15.20 7.18
CA ARG A 113 -5.09 -14.42 6.71
C ARG A 113 -4.78 -12.91 6.71
N ARG A 114 -4.19 -12.39 7.79
CA ARG A 114 -3.80 -10.98 7.92
C ARG A 114 -2.73 -10.60 6.91
N GLY A 115 -1.70 -11.42 6.76
CA GLY A 115 -0.64 -11.20 5.78
C GLY A 115 -1.19 -11.15 4.35
N ARG A 116 -2.14 -12.03 4.00
CA ARG A 116 -2.81 -11.99 2.69
C ARG A 116 -3.61 -10.71 2.48
N LEU A 117 -4.35 -10.26 3.51
CA LEU A 117 -5.09 -8.99 3.42
C LEU A 117 -4.14 -7.81 3.18
N LEU A 118 -3.04 -7.73 3.94
CA LEU A 118 -2.03 -6.69 3.77
C LEU A 118 -1.42 -6.70 2.36
N LEU A 119 -1.05 -7.86 1.86
CA LEU A 119 -0.48 -7.99 0.51
C LEU A 119 -1.47 -7.61 -0.59
N ARG A 120 -2.75 -7.94 -0.43
CA ARG A 120 -3.81 -7.50 -1.36
C ARG A 120 -3.99 -5.99 -1.36
N GLU A 121 -4.00 -5.37 -0.19
CA GLU A 121 -4.09 -3.91 -0.08
C GLU A 121 -2.88 -3.23 -0.71
N ALA A 122 -1.68 -3.76 -0.47
CA ALA A 122 -0.45 -3.24 -1.07
C ALA A 122 -0.44 -3.39 -2.60
N ALA A 123 -0.89 -4.55 -3.12
CA ALA A 123 -1.03 -4.76 -4.55
C ALA A 123 -2.08 -3.83 -5.17
N ALA A 124 -3.23 -3.66 -4.50
CA ALA A 124 -4.27 -2.74 -4.95
C ALA A 124 -3.78 -1.30 -5.01
N ALA A 125 -3.02 -0.84 -3.99
CA ALA A 125 -2.42 0.49 -3.97
C ALA A 125 -1.44 0.71 -5.13
N ALA A 126 -0.57 -0.26 -5.43
CA ALA A 126 0.38 -0.16 -6.53
C ALA A 126 -0.32 -0.14 -7.91
N LEU A 127 -1.35 -0.96 -8.09
CA LEU A 127 -2.16 -0.99 -9.32
C LEU A 127 -2.98 0.29 -9.50
N ALA A 128 -3.54 0.84 -8.43
CA ALA A 128 -4.23 2.12 -8.45
C ALA A 128 -3.27 3.25 -8.86
N GLN A 129 -2.10 3.31 -8.24
CA GLN A 129 -1.06 4.28 -8.58
C GLN A 129 -0.58 4.15 -10.04
N ALA A 130 -0.60 2.94 -10.60
CA ALA A 130 -0.32 2.70 -12.01
C ALA A 130 -1.48 3.09 -12.95
N GLY A 131 -2.61 3.55 -12.41
CA GLY A 131 -3.75 4.02 -13.19
C GLY A 131 -4.65 2.91 -13.75
N TYR A 132 -4.74 1.76 -13.08
CA TYR A 132 -5.62 0.65 -13.47
C TYR A 132 -7.02 0.74 -12.84
N GLU A 133 -7.49 1.92 -12.45
CA GLU A 133 -8.79 2.12 -11.80
C GLU A 133 -9.98 1.49 -12.57
N ALA A 134 -9.94 1.52 -13.90
CA ALA A 134 -10.99 0.94 -14.73
C ALA A 134 -10.99 -0.61 -14.77
N ASP A 135 -9.95 -1.28 -14.27
CA ASP A 135 -9.87 -2.74 -14.28
C ASP A 135 -10.86 -3.34 -13.25
N PRO A 136 -11.77 -4.25 -13.67
CA PRO A 136 -12.80 -4.79 -12.79
C PRO A 136 -12.23 -5.61 -11.61
N ARG A 137 -11.04 -6.20 -11.75
CA ARG A 137 -10.36 -6.93 -10.66
C ARG A 137 -9.92 -5.97 -9.56
N LEU A 138 -9.34 -4.81 -9.94
CA LEU A 138 -8.96 -3.79 -8.98
C LEU A 138 -10.19 -3.17 -8.32
N ARG A 139 -11.22 -2.83 -9.09
CA ARG A 139 -12.47 -2.29 -8.55
C ARG A 139 -13.15 -3.25 -7.58
N GLY A 140 -13.19 -4.55 -7.91
CA GLY A 140 -13.71 -5.58 -7.01
C GLY A 140 -12.91 -5.73 -5.72
N ALA A 141 -11.58 -5.65 -5.80
CA ALA A 141 -10.71 -5.66 -4.61
C ALA A 141 -10.91 -4.40 -3.77
N ALA A 142 -10.96 -3.22 -4.39
CA ALA A 142 -11.19 -1.94 -3.73
C ALA A 142 -12.52 -1.94 -2.96
N ARG A 143 -13.59 -2.48 -3.54
CA ARG A 143 -14.90 -2.60 -2.87
C ARG A 143 -14.81 -3.45 -1.61
N ARG A 144 -14.18 -4.63 -1.68
CA ARG A 144 -14.00 -5.50 -0.49
C ARG A 144 -13.15 -4.84 0.59
N ILE A 145 -12.11 -4.09 0.20
CA ILE A 145 -11.27 -3.33 1.15
C ILE A 145 -12.12 -2.25 1.83
N LEU A 146 -12.89 -1.49 1.06
CA LEU A 146 -13.75 -0.43 1.56
C LEU A 146 -14.83 -0.97 2.50
N GLU A 147 -15.53 -2.05 2.11
CA GLU A 147 -16.55 -2.72 2.94
C GLU A 147 -15.99 -3.21 4.28
N ARG A 148 -14.75 -3.74 4.29
CA ARG A 148 -14.09 -4.17 5.52
C ARG A 148 -13.80 -2.97 6.44
N ILE A 149 -13.29 -1.88 5.90
CA ILE A 149 -12.99 -0.66 6.66
C ILE A 149 -14.29 -0.05 7.18
N ASP A 150 -15.32 0.03 6.35
CA ASP A 150 -16.62 0.55 6.74
C ASP A 150 -17.26 -0.28 7.86
N SER A 151 -17.17 -1.60 7.78
CA SER A 151 -17.63 -2.50 8.84
C SER A 151 -16.89 -2.26 10.16
N TYR A 152 -15.59 -2.00 10.11
CA TYR A 152 -14.81 -1.62 11.29
C TYR A 152 -15.26 -0.27 11.85
N LEU A 153 -15.40 0.76 11.01
CA LEU A 153 -15.79 2.10 11.42
C LEU A 153 -17.20 2.16 12.04
N ASN A 154 -18.09 1.27 11.63
CA ASN A 154 -19.44 1.13 12.19
C ASN A 154 -19.48 0.22 13.43
N SER A 155 -18.35 -0.34 13.86
CA SER A 155 -18.27 -1.21 15.03
C SER A 155 -17.86 -0.45 16.29
N PRO A 156 -18.16 -0.97 17.51
CA PRO A 156 -17.65 -0.40 18.75
C PRO A 156 -16.11 -0.35 18.84
N LEU A 157 -15.42 -1.14 18.03
CA LEU A 157 -13.96 -1.16 17.96
C LEU A 157 -13.36 0.11 17.33
N ALA A 158 -14.13 0.87 16.57
CA ALA A 158 -13.65 2.15 16.04
C ALA A 158 -13.39 3.18 17.16
N GLU A 159 -14.23 3.16 18.21
CA GLU A 159 -14.07 4.03 19.37
C GLU A 159 -13.09 3.46 20.40
N LYS A 160 -13.10 2.16 20.61
CA LYS A 160 -12.29 1.44 21.62
C LYS A 160 -11.57 0.24 21.03
N PRO A 161 -10.56 0.48 20.17
CA PRO A 161 -9.88 -0.61 19.48
C PRO A 161 -8.91 -1.40 20.37
N TRP A 162 -8.67 -0.93 21.61
CA TRP A 162 -7.63 -1.42 22.48
C TRP A 162 -8.12 -2.47 23.47
N MET A 163 -7.29 -3.48 23.67
CA MET A 163 -7.41 -4.45 24.75
C MET A 163 -6.13 -4.51 25.57
N ARG A 164 -6.24 -4.94 26.83
CA ARG A 164 -5.08 -5.12 27.70
C ARG A 164 -4.57 -6.56 27.65
N VAL A 165 -3.27 -6.70 27.37
CA VAL A 165 -2.56 -7.98 27.42
C VAL A 165 -1.39 -7.83 28.39
N GLY A 166 -1.52 -8.35 29.60
CA GLY A 166 -0.56 -8.11 30.67
C GLY A 166 -0.48 -6.62 31.04
N ASN A 167 0.68 -6.02 30.85
CA ASN A 167 0.90 -4.59 31.12
C ASN A 167 0.89 -3.71 29.87
N VAL A 168 0.56 -4.27 28.70
CA VAL A 168 0.57 -3.57 27.40
C VAL A 168 -0.86 -3.44 26.89
N HIS A 169 -1.17 -2.30 26.26
CA HIS A 169 -2.39 -2.13 25.48
C HIS A 169 -2.07 -2.40 24.02
N VAL A 170 -2.84 -3.28 23.41
CA VAL A 170 -2.71 -3.68 22.01
C VAL A 170 -4.06 -3.58 21.32
N LEU A 171 -4.07 -3.49 20.01
CA LEU A 171 -5.30 -3.55 19.23
C LEU A 171 -5.98 -4.92 19.44
N ALA A 172 -7.28 -4.90 19.59
CA ALA A 172 -8.07 -6.14 19.62
C ALA A 172 -7.85 -6.93 18.31
N PRO A 173 -7.88 -8.26 18.35
CA PRO A 173 -7.69 -9.09 17.17
C PRO A 173 -8.65 -8.77 16.03
N GLU A 174 -9.85 -8.34 16.34
CA GLU A 174 -10.90 -7.99 15.38
C GLU A 174 -10.79 -6.55 14.88
N ALA A 175 -9.95 -5.71 15.49
CA ALA A 175 -9.75 -4.35 15.05
C ALA A 175 -8.97 -4.32 13.72
N THR A 176 -9.60 -3.77 12.69
CA THR A 176 -9.04 -3.66 11.34
C THR A 176 -9.09 -2.21 10.83
N PRO A 177 -8.33 -1.29 11.46
CA PRO A 177 -8.31 0.11 11.05
C PRO A 177 -7.94 0.27 9.57
N PRO A 178 -8.19 1.43 8.97
CA PRO A 178 -7.67 1.76 7.65
C PRO A 178 -6.14 1.59 7.61
N SER A 179 -5.62 1.07 6.51
CA SER A 179 -4.19 1.00 6.28
C SER A 179 -3.73 2.12 5.36
N PHE A 180 -2.44 2.48 5.41
CA PHE A 180 -1.91 3.43 4.44
C PHE A 180 -1.99 2.91 3.00
N HIS A 181 -1.97 1.61 2.78
CA HIS A 181 -2.20 1.03 1.45
C HIS A 181 -3.62 1.29 0.96
N ALA A 182 -4.61 1.11 1.84
CA ALA A 182 -6.00 1.42 1.50
C ALA A 182 -6.18 2.91 1.18
N LEU A 183 -5.59 3.82 1.97
CA LEU A 183 -5.63 5.26 1.66
C LEU A 183 -4.92 5.59 0.35
N THR A 184 -3.74 5.00 0.09
CA THR A 184 -3.03 5.19 -1.17
C THR A 184 -3.87 4.69 -2.37
N MET A 185 -4.53 3.55 -2.23
CA MET A 185 -5.44 3.02 -3.26
C MET A 185 -6.55 4.03 -3.54
N LEU A 186 -7.25 4.49 -2.51
CA LEU A 186 -8.34 5.47 -2.65
C LEU A 186 -7.85 6.79 -3.26
N ALA A 187 -6.66 7.28 -2.86
CA ALA A 187 -6.05 8.49 -3.41
C ALA A 187 -5.84 8.42 -4.93
N HIS A 188 -5.58 7.24 -5.47
CA HIS A 188 -5.34 7.02 -6.90
C HIS A 188 -6.54 6.44 -7.67
N MET A 189 -7.73 6.42 -7.06
CA MET A 189 -8.97 5.95 -7.67
C MET A 189 -10.08 7.00 -7.58
N PRO A 190 -9.96 8.15 -8.28
CA PRO A 190 -10.90 9.27 -8.13
C PRO A 190 -12.34 8.94 -8.52
N ILE A 191 -12.55 8.13 -9.56
CA ILE A 191 -13.90 7.73 -9.97
C ILE A 191 -14.54 6.84 -8.91
N PHE A 192 -13.78 5.87 -8.40
CA PHE A 192 -14.25 4.97 -7.34
C PHE A 192 -14.55 5.72 -6.04
N ARG A 193 -13.73 6.73 -5.68
CA ARG A 193 -14.01 7.61 -4.52
C ARG A 193 -15.35 8.33 -4.67
N ASN A 194 -15.60 8.92 -5.84
CA ASN A 194 -16.84 9.65 -6.08
C ASN A 194 -18.08 8.74 -6.02
N GLU A 195 -17.95 7.50 -6.49
CA GLU A 195 -19.03 6.51 -6.41
C GLU A 195 -19.31 6.02 -4.98
N ASN A 196 -18.32 6.10 -4.08
CA ASN A 196 -18.39 5.64 -2.69
C ASN A 196 -18.07 6.79 -1.70
N TYR A 197 -18.55 7.99 -2.01
CA TYR A 197 -18.19 9.22 -1.30
C TYR A 197 -18.46 9.15 0.21
N SER A 198 -19.60 8.61 0.61
CA SER A 198 -20.00 8.54 2.02
C SER A 198 -19.08 7.68 2.88
N GLU A 199 -18.60 6.55 2.32
CA GLU A 199 -17.65 5.66 2.97
C GLU A 199 -16.27 6.30 3.08
N VAL A 200 -15.83 6.96 2.02
CA VAL A 200 -14.54 7.67 1.99
C VAL A 200 -14.55 8.85 2.96
N GLU A 201 -15.65 9.60 3.05
CA GLU A 201 -15.80 10.69 4.02
C GLU A 201 -15.69 10.18 5.47
N ARG A 202 -16.31 9.03 5.80
CA ARG A 202 -16.16 8.40 7.11
C ARG A 202 -14.72 7.99 7.42
N ILE A 203 -14.02 7.44 6.43
CA ILE A 203 -12.59 7.12 6.57
C ILE A 203 -11.79 8.39 6.85
N TYR A 204 -12.02 9.45 6.08
CA TYR A 204 -11.35 10.74 6.26
C TYR A 204 -11.61 11.31 7.66
N ALA A 205 -12.85 11.33 8.09
CA ALA A 205 -13.22 11.78 9.42
C ALA A 205 -12.53 10.98 10.53
N TYR A 206 -12.43 9.65 10.37
CA TYR A 206 -11.74 8.79 11.34
C TYR A 206 -10.22 9.07 11.40
N VAL A 207 -9.54 9.14 10.25
CA VAL A 207 -8.09 9.35 10.22
C VAL A 207 -7.68 10.79 10.57
N SER A 208 -8.62 11.73 10.54
CA SER A 208 -8.41 13.12 10.96
C SER A 208 -8.60 13.35 12.47
N GLN A 209 -9.06 12.34 13.22
CA GLN A 209 -9.25 12.46 14.66
C GLN A 209 -7.92 12.38 15.42
N PRO A 210 -7.75 13.18 16.50
CA PRO A 210 -6.59 13.05 17.37
C PRO A 210 -6.46 11.64 17.93
N HIS A 211 -5.28 11.04 17.78
CA HIS A 211 -5.03 9.67 18.27
C HIS A 211 -4.18 9.68 19.55
N PRO A 212 -4.48 8.83 20.56
CA PRO A 212 -3.59 8.62 21.70
C PRO A 212 -2.22 8.08 21.25
N ARG A 213 -1.17 8.49 21.99
CA ARG A 213 0.24 8.13 21.70
C ARG A 213 0.52 6.65 22.00
N GLN A 214 0.10 5.76 21.12
CA GLN A 214 0.25 4.33 21.33
C GLN A 214 0.69 3.64 20.04
N ASP A 215 1.62 2.70 20.15
CA ASP A 215 2.12 1.94 19.01
C ASP A 215 1.01 1.04 18.44
N SER A 216 0.96 0.90 17.12
CA SER A 216 0.02 0.03 16.43
C SER A 216 0.43 -1.44 16.56
N GLN A 217 0.32 -1.98 17.77
CA GLN A 217 0.57 -3.38 18.05
C GLN A 217 -0.74 -4.13 18.15
N GLN A 218 -0.80 -5.36 17.67
CA GLN A 218 -1.99 -6.21 17.71
C GLN A 218 -1.66 -7.61 18.22
N LEU A 219 -2.62 -8.22 18.93
CA LEU A 219 -2.53 -9.61 19.33
C LEU A 219 -2.89 -10.50 18.12
N VAL A 220 -1.92 -11.29 17.65
CA VAL A 220 -2.12 -12.27 16.57
C VAL A 220 -1.82 -13.66 17.13
N GLY A 221 -2.84 -14.47 17.28
CA GLY A 221 -2.72 -15.72 18.03
C GLY A 221 -2.29 -15.47 19.48
N LYS A 222 -1.06 -15.88 19.85
CA LYS A 222 -0.48 -15.67 21.18
C LYS A 222 0.66 -14.66 21.20
N LYS A 223 0.91 -13.95 20.11
CA LYS A 223 2.02 -13.02 19.96
C LYS A 223 1.54 -11.59 19.75
N ILE A 224 2.25 -10.63 20.32
CA ILE A 224 2.08 -9.23 20.02
C ILE A 224 2.95 -8.92 18.79
N VAL A 225 2.33 -8.38 17.75
CA VAL A 225 2.96 -8.08 16.46
C VAL A 225 2.74 -6.61 16.13
N ASP A 226 3.78 -5.95 15.65
CA ASP A 226 3.68 -4.58 15.17
C ASP A 226 2.88 -4.52 13.85
N MET A 227 1.95 -3.58 13.78
CA MET A 227 1.08 -3.33 12.63
C MET A 227 1.31 -1.92 12.08
N PRO A 228 2.52 -1.63 11.54
CA PRO A 228 2.90 -0.27 11.14
C PRO A 228 2.11 0.26 9.94
N HIS A 229 1.32 -0.59 9.30
CA HIS A 229 0.47 -0.22 8.18
C HIS A 229 -0.90 0.32 8.59
N PHE A 230 -1.33 0.15 9.83
CA PHE A 230 -2.58 0.69 10.32
C PHE A 230 -2.48 2.17 10.67
N ILE A 231 -3.50 2.92 10.31
CA ILE A 231 -3.64 4.33 10.64
C ILE A 231 -4.73 4.47 11.69
N LEU A 232 -4.34 5.08 12.80
CA LEU A 232 -5.18 5.28 13.97
C LEU A 232 -5.27 6.78 14.26
N GLY A 233 -6.21 7.46 13.61
CA GLY A 233 -6.34 8.91 13.71
C GLY A 233 -5.21 9.67 12.99
N ASP A 234 -4.95 10.90 13.41
CA ASP A 234 -4.03 11.86 12.78
C ASP A 234 -2.54 11.52 12.93
N ARG A 235 -2.22 10.44 13.61
CA ARG A 235 -0.83 10.00 13.79
C ARG A 235 -0.41 9.04 12.74
N LEU A 236 0.67 9.42 12.10
CA LEU A 236 1.40 8.55 11.21
C LEU A 236 2.00 7.38 12.01
N PRO A 237 1.80 6.14 11.57
CA PRO A 237 2.51 5.02 12.13
C PRO A 237 4.00 5.23 11.88
N HIS A 238 4.80 4.95 12.83
CA HIS A 238 6.25 4.96 12.89
C HIS A 238 7.08 5.61 11.76
N ARG A 239 8.20 6.24 12.13
CA ARG A 239 9.27 6.93 11.39
C ARG A 239 9.93 6.14 10.24
N ASN A 240 9.21 5.31 9.50
CA ASN A 240 9.74 4.56 8.36
C ASN A 240 9.35 5.21 7.03
N ALA A 241 9.86 4.71 5.93
CA ALA A 241 9.65 5.21 4.56
C ALA A 241 8.19 5.42 4.13
N VAL A 242 7.25 4.94 4.93
CA VAL A 242 5.80 5.08 4.80
C VAL A 242 5.30 6.45 5.23
N GLU A 243 6.03 7.18 6.10
CA GLU A 243 5.60 8.49 6.64
C GLU A 243 5.40 9.55 5.55
N SER A 244 6.11 9.43 4.43
CA SER A 244 5.96 10.36 3.31
C SER A 244 4.71 10.13 2.47
N ASP A 245 4.16 8.93 2.48
CA ASP A 245 3.06 8.53 1.61
C ASP A 245 1.69 8.88 2.19
N ILE A 246 1.55 8.89 3.52
CA ILE A 246 0.28 9.13 4.19
C ILE A 246 -0.17 10.59 4.08
N PRO A 247 0.66 11.61 4.39
CA PRO A 247 0.26 13.01 4.18
C PRO A 247 -0.13 13.29 2.73
N PHE A 248 0.57 12.66 1.78
CA PHE A 248 0.27 12.79 0.37
C PHE A 248 -1.07 12.14 0.01
N ALA A 249 -1.34 10.95 0.54
CA ALA A 249 -2.61 10.27 0.34
C ALA A 249 -3.78 11.05 0.97
N LEU A 250 -3.60 11.60 2.19
CA LEU A 250 -4.61 12.44 2.84
C LEU A 250 -4.90 13.71 2.04
N MET A 251 -3.86 14.39 1.55
CA MET A 251 -4.02 15.56 0.68
C MET A 251 -4.88 15.26 -0.56
N TRP A 252 -4.75 14.06 -1.14
CA TRP A 252 -5.56 13.64 -2.28
C TRP A 252 -7.00 13.28 -1.89
N LEU A 253 -7.25 12.88 -0.66
CA LEU A 253 -8.61 12.64 -0.17
C LEU A 253 -9.36 13.95 0.15
N GLU A 254 -8.63 15.04 0.39
CA GLU A 254 -9.20 16.38 0.63
C GLU A 254 -9.68 17.07 -0.65
N THR A 255 -9.25 16.65 -1.82
CA THR A 255 -9.62 17.21 -3.12
C THR A 255 -10.72 16.42 -3.79
#